data_4b754db4d334c821aa6b5b9985744516
#
_entry.id   4b754db4d334c821aa6b5b9985744516
#
_cell.length_a   1.000
_cell.length_b   1.000
_cell.length_c   1.000
_cell.angle_alpha   90.00
_cell.angle_beta   90.00
_cell.angle_gamma   90.00
#
_symmetry.space_group_name_H-M   'P 1'
#
loop_
_entity.id
_entity.type
_entity.pdbx_description
1 polymer ?
#
loop_
_entity_poly.entity_id
_entity_poly.type
_entity_poly.pdbx_seq_one_letter_code
_entity_poly.pdbx_strand_id
1 'polypeptide(L)'
;MQTIEEVRSRNAARMRAWCKANPELKKLADKRFFDAHPGRKRDYHLRHLYGMSLVDFNEKLTAQGGGCAICGGPPGGKGVFHVDHDHKMGKIRGLLCHSCNLMLGQARDDQSILKLAIEYLSER
;
A
#
# COMPACT_ATOMS: atom_id res chain seq x y z
N MET A 1 -6.59 25.44 -34.83
CA MET A 1 -7.52 24.94 -33.78
C MET A 1 -6.76 24.00 -32.86
N GLN A 2 -6.72 24.24 -31.56
CA GLN A 2 -5.99 23.37 -30.65
C GLN A 2 -6.77 22.08 -30.37
N THR A 3 -6.09 20.95 -30.32
CA THR A 3 -6.71 19.67 -29.95
C THR A 3 -7.03 19.61 -28.46
N ILE A 4 -7.97 18.76 -28.09
CA ILE A 4 -8.31 18.52 -26.66
C ILE A 4 -7.07 18.05 -25.89
N GLU A 5 -6.22 17.26 -26.52
CA GLU A 5 -5.01 16.71 -25.91
C GLU A 5 -3.96 17.78 -25.66
N GLU A 6 -3.75 18.72 -26.58
CA GLU A 6 -2.88 19.87 -26.40
C GLU A 6 -3.33 20.78 -25.24
N VAL A 7 -4.65 21.03 -25.15
CA VAL A 7 -5.23 21.81 -24.05
C VAL A 7 -5.05 21.10 -22.70
N ARG A 8 -5.27 19.78 -22.64
CA ARG A 8 -5.08 18.97 -21.43
C ARG A 8 -3.61 18.98 -20.99
N SER A 9 -2.68 18.77 -21.92
CA SER A 9 -1.24 18.77 -21.65
C SER A 9 -0.77 20.11 -21.09
N ARG A 10 -1.21 21.22 -21.71
CA ARG A 10 -0.89 22.57 -21.25
C ARG A 10 -1.45 22.85 -19.85
N ASN A 11 -2.70 22.46 -19.60
CA ASN A 11 -3.33 22.65 -18.29
C ASN A 11 -2.63 21.81 -17.21
N ALA A 12 -2.24 20.58 -17.52
CA ALA A 12 -1.46 19.74 -16.62
C ALA A 12 -0.08 20.34 -16.30
N ALA A 13 0.59 20.91 -17.28
CA ALA A 13 1.86 21.60 -17.09
C ALA A 13 1.72 22.84 -16.19
N ARG A 14 0.69 23.66 -16.42
CA ARG A 14 0.36 24.81 -15.57
C ARG A 14 0.08 24.39 -14.12
N MET A 15 -0.69 23.32 -13.93
CA MET A 15 -1.01 22.79 -12.59
C MET A 15 0.24 22.30 -11.87
N ARG A 16 1.13 21.56 -12.55
CA ARG A 16 2.41 21.11 -11.99
C ARG A 16 3.28 22.31 -11.56
N ALA A 17 3.38 23.33 -12.40
CA ALA A 17 4.14 24.55 -12.09
C ALA A 17 3.55 25.29 -10.89
N TRP A 18 2.23 25.41 -10.82
CA TRP A 18 1.54 26.04 -9.70
C TRP A 18 1.77 25.27 -8.39
N CYS A 19 1.62 23.94 -8.40
CA CYS A 19 1.87 23.08 -7.23
C CYS A 19 3.31 23.23 -6.72
N LYS A 20 4.28 23.28 -7.63
CA LYS A 20 5.69 23.50 -7.29
C LYS A 20 5.95 24.86 -6.66
N ALA A 21 5.27 25.91 -7.17
CA ALA A 21 5.39 27.27 -6.66
C ALA A 21 4.62 27.51 -5.36
N ASN A 22 3.60 26.69 -5.05
CA ASN A 22 2.69 26.87 -3.91
C ASN A 22 2.53 25.58 -3.08
N PRO A 23 3.60 25.01 -2.52
CA PRO A 23 3.57 23.72 -1.84
C PRO A 23 2.63 23.70 -0.63
N GLU A 24 2.58 24.77 0.15
CA GLU A 24 1.71 24.86 1.34
C GLU A 24 0.23 24.97 0.98
N LEU A 25 -0.10 25.72 -0.07
CA LEU A 25 -1.49 25.81 -0.56
C LEU A 25 -1.96 24.47 -1.13
N LYS A 26 -1.08 23.78 -1.86
CA LYS A 26 -1.37 22.44 -2.34
C LYS A 26 -1.64 21.46 -1.20
N LYS A 27 -0.78 21.44 -0.18
CA LYS A 27 -0.92 20.60 1.00
C LYS A 27 -2.25 20.85 1.73
N LEU A 28 -2.64 22.12 1.86
CA LEU A 28 -3.91 22.51 2.48
C LEU A 28 -5.11 22.04 1.64
N ALA A 29 -5.04 22.18 0.32
CA ALA A 29 -6.09 21.72 -0.59
C ALA A 29 -6.24 20.19 -0.55
N ASP A 30 -5.12 19.46 -0.60
CA ASP A 30 -5.11 18.00 -0.48
C ASP A 30 -5.71 17.54 0.85
N LYS A 31 -5.33 18.20 1.95
CA LYS A 31 -5.89 17.90 3.27
C LYS A 31 -7.41 18.07 3.29
N ARG A 32 -7.92 19.21 2.82
CA ARG A 32 -9.37 19.48 2.75
C ARG A 32 -10.10 18.45 1.90
N PHE A 33 -9.51 18.08 0.75
CA PHE A 33 -10.09 17.09 -0.14
C PHE A 33 -10.18 15.72 0.53
N PHE A 34 -9.10 15.25 1.15
CA PHE A 34 -9.09 13.93 1.79
C PHE A 34 -9.90 13.89 3.09
N ASP A 35 -9.98 14.99 3.84
CA ASP A 35 -10.86 15.11 5.01
C ASP A 35 -12.34 15.01 4.60
N ALA A 36 -12.71 15.59 3.45
CA ALA A 36 -14.07 15.51 2.90
C ALA A 36 -14.40 14.16 2.23
N HIS A 37 -13.40 13.35 1.88
CA HIS A 37 -13.55 12.07 1.18
C HIS A 37 -12.82 10.95 1.90
N PRO A 38 -13.36 10.43 3.03
CA PRO A 38 -12.77 9.33 3.78
C PRO A 38 -12.53 8.10 2.89
N GLY A 39 -11.36 7.46 3.04
CA GLY A 39 -10.97 6.31 2.22
C GLY A 39 -10.25 6.65 0.91
N ARG A 40 -10.46 7.81 0.32
CA ARG A 40 -9.79 8.20 -0.94
C ARG A 40 -8.28 8.31 -0.80
N LYS A 41 -7.78 8.77 0.33
CA LYS A 41 -6.34 8.83 0.60
C LYS A 41 -5.72 7.44 0.56
N ARG A 42 -6.37 6.46 1.21
CA ARG A 42 -5.91 5.07 1.21
C ARG A 42 -6.01 4.44 -0.19
N ASP A 43 -7.12 4.63 -0.89
CA ASP A 43 -7.27 4.15 -2.28
C ASP A 43 -6.19 4.73 -3.20
N TYR A 44 -5.93 6.02 -3.11
CA TYR A 44 -4.85 6.67 -3.86
C TYR A 44 -3.49 6.04 -3.57
N HIS A 45 -3.14 5.84 -2.29
CA HIS A 45 -1.86 5.23 -1.90
C HIS A 45 -1.74 3.78 -2.40
N LEU A 46 -2.80 2.98 -2.27
CA LEU A 46 -2.82 1.60 -2.75
C LEU A 46 -2.63 1.53 -4.26
N ARG A 47 -3.31 2.38 -5.03
CA ARG A 47 -3.16 2.44 -6.49
C ARG A 47 -1.78 2.89 -6.91
N HIS A 48 -1.25 3.90 -6.24
CA HIS A 48 0.06 4.46 -6.57
C HIS A 48 1.21 3.51 -6.26
N LEU A 49 1.18 2.85 -5.10
CA LEU A 49 2.25 1.97 -4.64
C LEU A 49 2.16 0.54 -5.19
N TYR A 50 0.94 0.01 -5.37
CA TYR A 50 0.70 -1.40 -5.65
C TYR A 50 -0.19 -1.67 -6.85
N GLY A 51 -0.73 -0.65 -7.51
CA GLY A 51 -1.68 -0.80 -8.60
C GLY A 51 -3.02 -1.43 -8.19
N MET A 52 -3.36 -1.39 -6.91
CA MET A 52 -4.51 -2.03 -6.28
C MET A 52 -5.48 -0.96 -5.77
N SER A 53 -6.78 -1.13 -6.02
CA SER A 53 -7.80 -0.26 -5.44
C SER A 53 -8.11 -0.65 -3.98
N LEU A 54 -8.81 0.21 -3.25
CA LEU A 54 -9.32 -0.13 -1.92
C LEU A 54 -10.34 -1.28 -1.98
N VAL A 55 -11.12 -1.36 -3.07
CA VAL A 55 -12.05 -2.48 -3.30
C VAL A 55 -11.28 -3.79 -3.47
N ASP A 56 -10.24 -3.81 -4.30
CA ASP A 56 -9.38 -4.99 -4.50
C ASP A 56 -8.73 -5.43 -3.18
N PHE A 57 -8.27 -4.47 -2.38
CA PHE A 57 -7.71 -4.73 -1.06
C PHE A 57 -8.73 -5.42 -0.13
N ASN A 58 -9.94 -4.90 -0.06
CA ASN A 58 -11.00 -5.45 0.78
C ASN A 58 -11.46 -6.84 0.30
N GLU A 59 -11.56 -7.05 -1.00
CA GLU A 59 -11.87 -8.35 -1.60
C GLU A 59 -10.79 -9.38 -1.26
N LYS A 60 -9.52 -8.99 -1.38
CA LYS A 60 -8.39 -9.85 -1.01
C LYS A 60 -8.39 -10.20 0.48
N LEU A 61 -8.68 -9.24 1.33
CA LEU A 61 -8.80 -9.46 2.78
C LEU A 61 -9.93 -10.44 3.09
N THR A 62 -11.09 -10.29 2.47
CA THR A 62 -12.22 -11.22 2.60
C THR A 62 -11.84 -12.62 2.12
N ALA A 63 -11.16 -12.73 0.99
CA ALA A 63 -10.70 -14.01 0.43
C ALA A 63 -9.74 -14.76 1.36
N GLN A 64 -8.95 -14.06 2.17
CA GLN A 64 -8.07 -14.67 3.17
C GLN A 64 -8.71 -14.80 4.57
N GLY A 65 -10.01 -14.67 4.66
CA GLY A 65 -10.79 -14.91 5.90
C GLY A 65 -10.87 -13.69 6.84
N GLY A 66 -10.57 -12.49 6.35
CA GLY A 66 -10.64 -11.25 7.12
C GLY A 66 -9.46 -11.01 8.07
N GLY A 67 -8.46 -11.89 8.07
CA GLY A 67 -7.27 -11.83 8.91
C GLY A 67 -5.97 -11.92 8.11
N CYS A 68 -4.85 -11.90 8.81
CA CYS A 68 -3.52 -12.04 8.23
C CYS A 68 -3.39 -13.34 7.42
N ALA A 69 -2.81 -13.28 6.24
CA ALA A 69 -2.61 -14.45 5.39
C ALA A 69 -1.70 -15.54 6.00
N ILE A 70 -0.87 -15.21 6.98
CA ILE A 70 0.00 -16.16 7.68
C ILE A 70 -0.62 -16.63 8.99
N CYS A 71 -0.88 -15.73 9.94
CA CYS A 71 -1.32 -16.11 11.28
C CYS A 71 -2.84 -16.07 11.48
N GLY A 72 -3.58 -15.52 10.54
CA GLY A 72 -5.05 -15.37 10.64
C GLY A 72 -5.51 -14.28 11.63
N GLY A 73 -4.59 -13.62 12.29
CA GLY A 73 -4.86 -12.63 13.33
C GLY A 73 -5.20 -11.23 12.82
N PRO A 74 -5.47 -10.30 13.76
CA PRO A 74 -5.78 -8.90 13.45
C PRO A 74 -4.56 -8.15 12.89
N PRO A 75 -4.74 -6.96 12.32
CA PRO A 75 -3.65 -6.23 11.67
C PRO A 75 -2.49 -5.84 12.59
N GLY A 76 -2.76 -5.56 13.87
CA GLY A 76 -1.72 -5.07 14.80
C GLY A 76 -1.17 -3.70 14.41
N GLY A 77 -0.08 -3.27 15.04
CA GLY A 77 0.58 -2.01 14.70
C GLY A 77 -0.38 -0.81 14.67
N LYS A 78 -0.46 -0.14 13.53
CA LYS A 78 -1.35 1.01 13.31
C LYS A 78 -2.80 0.64 12.97
N GLY A 79 -3.16 -0.63 13.10
CA GLY A 79 -4.52 -1.12 12.85
C GLY A 79 -4.87 -1.34 11.38
N VAL A 80 -3.89 -1.44 10.49
CA VAL A 80 -4.07 -1.73 9.07
C VAL A 80 -3.18 -2.88 8.62
N PHE A 81 -3.71 -3.72 7.73
CA PHE A 81 -2.92 -4.77 7.10
C PHE A 81 -1.92 -4.19 6.10
N HIS A 82 -0.76 -4.81 6.02
CA HIS A 82 0.28 -4.47 5.06
C HIS A 82 0.09 -5.26 3.77
N VAL A 83 0.27 -4.60 2.64
CA VAL A 83 0.33 -5.27 1.34
C VAL A 83 1.71 -5.89 1.20
N ASP A 84 1.75 -7.22 1.23
CA ASP A 84 2.98 -7.97 1.01
C ASP A 84 3.17 -8.25 -0.48
N HIS A 85 4.36 -7.99 -0.98
CA HIS A 85 4.69 -8.18 -2.39
C HIS A 85 6.06 -8.81 -2.55
N ASP A 86 6.22 -9.55 -3.64
CA ASP A 86 7.51 -10.10 -4.02
C ASP A 86 8.41 -8.97 -4.53
N HIS A 87 9.52 -8.72 -3.83
CA HIS A 87 10.47 -7.67 -4.18
C HIS A 87 11.18 -7.89 -5.52
N LYS A 88 11.24 -9.13 -6.01
CA LYS A 88 11.87 -9.46 -7.29
C LYS A 88 10.90 -9.31 -8.46
N MET A 89 9.66 -9.77 -8.30
CA MET A 89 8.65 -9.81 -9.35
C MET A 89 7.60 -8.70 -9.25
N GLY A 90 7.54 -7.98 -8.12
CA GLY A 90 6.55 -6.94 -7.85
C GLY A 90 5.13 -7.48 -7.65
N LYS A 91 4.94 -8.79 -7.61
CA LYS A 91 3.64 -9.44 -7.45
C LYS A 91 3.15 -9.37 -6.01
N ILE A 92 1.90 -8.99 -5.83
CA ILE A 92 1.25 -9.00 -4.51
C ILE A 92 1.00 -10.45 -4.09
N ARG A 93 1.57 -10.82 -2.93
CA ARG A 93 1.41 -12.16 -2.34
C ARG A 93 0.18 -12.26 -1.46
N GLY A 94 -0.05 -11.27 -0.62
CA GLY A 94 -1.15 -11.26 0.31
C GLY A 94 -1.18 -10.02 1.20
N LEU A 95 -2.09 -10.03 2.17
CA LEU A 95 -2.19 -9.00 3.20
C LEU A 95 -1.74 -9.59 4.53
N LEU A 96 -0.81 -8.92 5.19
CA LEU A 96 -0.19 -9.40 6.43
C LEU A 96 -0.44 -8.45 7.59
N CYS A 97 -0.52 -8.98 8.79
CA CYS A 97 -0.42 -8.17 10.00
C CYS A 97 0.99 -7.58 10.14
N HIS A 98 1.12 -6.58 10.99
CA HIS A 98 2.41 -5.91 11.23
C HIS A 98 3.52 -6.90 11.61
N SER A 99 3.26 -7.79 12.55
CA SER A 99 4.26 -8.75 13.04
C SER A 99 4.72 -9.75 11.98
N CYS A 100 3.79 -10.32 11.20
CA CYS A 100 4.14 -11.26 10.14
C CYS A 100 4.90 -10.58 8.99
N ASN A 101 4.49 -9.36 8.61
CA ASN A 101 5.20 -8.58 7.61
C ASN A 101 6.63 -8.24 8.05
N LEU A 102 6.81 -7.85 9.31
CA LEU A 102 8.12 -7.57 9.89
C LEU A 102 8.99 -8.82 9.96
N MET A 103 8.42 -9.96 10.37
CA MET A 103 9.12 -11.26 10.42
C MET A 103 9.69 -11.64 9.06
N LEU A 104 8.91 -11.57 7.98
CA LEU A 104 9.37 -11.86 6.63
C LEU A 104 10.47 -10.90 6.18
N GLY A 105 10.32 -9.62 6.47
CA GLY A 105 11.33 -8.61 6.15
C GLY A 105 12.65 -8.85 6.87
N GLN A 106 12.63 -9.18 8.15
CA GLN A 106 13.82 -9.48 8.94
C GLN A 106 14.48 -10.80 8.52
N ALA A 107 13.71 -11.79 8.11
CA ALA A 107 14.21 -13.01 7.50
C ALA A 107 14.64 -12.84 6.04
N ARG A 108 14.53 -11.63 5.47
CA ARG A 108 14.89 -11.30 4.08
C ARG A 108 14.15 -12.15 3.04
N ASP A 109 12.92 -12.56 3.33
CA ASP A 109 12.14 -13.51 2.54
C ASP A 109 12.86 -14.87 2.30
N ASP A 110 13.84 -15.18 3.12
CA ASP A 110 14.63 -16.41 3.01
C ASP A 110 13.94 -17.56 3.74
N GLN A 111 13.42 -18.50 2.97
CA GLN A 111 12.75 -19.68 3.50
C GLN A 111 13.67 -20.55 4.36
N SER A 112 14.97 -20.59 4.05
CA SER A 112 15.94 -21.37 4.81
C SER A 112 16.10 -20.84 6.23
N ILE A 113 16.16 -19.52 6.39
CA ILE A 113 16.21 -18.86 7.71
C ILE A 113 14.94 -19.16 8.51
N LEU A 114 13.76 -19.10 7.85
CA LEU A 114 12.49 -19.40 8.51
C LEU A 114 12.40 -20.87 8.96
N LYS A 115 12.89 -21.80 8.15
CA LYS A 115 12.98 -23.24 8.51
C LYS A 115 13.90 -23.46 9.70
N LEU A 116 15.09 -22.84 9.71
CA LEU A 116 16.01 -22.90 10.85
C LEU A 116 15.40 -22.32 12.12
N ALA A 117 14.60 -21.27 12.02
CA ALA A 117 13.87 -20.71 13.16
C ALA A 117 12.84 -21.70 13.72
N ILE A 118 12.14 -22.44 12.86
CA ILE A 118 11.22 -23.51 13.28
C ILE A 118 11.98 -24.62 14.03
N GLU A 119 13.09 -25.09 13.48
CA GLU A 119 13.94 -26.10 14.12
C GLU A 119 14.44 -25.64 15.49
N TYR A 120 14.94 -24.41 15.57
CA TYR A 120 15.39 -23.81 16.83
C TYR A 120 14.30 -23.81 17.92
N LEU A 121 13.06 -23.46 17.54
CA LEU A 121 11.93 -23.47 18.47
C LEU A 121 11.50 -24.89 18.86
N SER A 122 11.72 -25.88 18.00
CA SER A 122 11.33 -27.27 18.23
C SER A 122 12.29 -28.01 19.16
N GLU A 123 13.53 -27.53 19.33
CA GLU A 123 14.55 -28.10 20.21
C GLU A 123 14.37 -27.76 21.70
N ARG A 124 13.33 -27.04 22.07
CA ARG A 124 13.05 -26.60 23.44
C ARG A 124 12.08 -27.51 24.17
#